data_48cebe34214f231df3ec310792d59588
#
_entry.id   48cebe34214f231df3ec310792d59588
#
_cell.length_a   1.000
_cell.length_b   1.000
_cell.length_c   1.000
_cell.angle_alpha   90.00
_cell.angle_beta   90.00
_cell.angle_gamma   90.00
#
_symmetry.space_group_name_H-M   'P 1'
#
loop_
_entity.id
_entity.type
_entity.pdbx_description
1 polymer ?
#
loop_
_entity_poly.entity_id
_entity_poly.type
_entity_poly.pdbx_seq_one_letter_code
_entity_poly.pdbx_strand_id
1 'polypeptide(L)'
;MSATPRTFGVLTLDRPFHRALCGALLRSLERQGVQVSVLILVRQRRSIARILGQGHLRDTAMRLLARRLLGSPGTTGIPLNLANYTRVIGEAAVREDQRRFARFADEHGDRVIATDDLASPGCVAAIRRAGPSLIFSEGAGLLRQAFLDLFPIGVLNMHGAGPLPGYRGVGALEFALIDRQPVTMNLHLIDAGIDTGPLLAQQALTLSGREDLPEIYARLLRDSRDFIAETTRRVLDGTLTPVPHTADAGRQFFEPHPALAAHAESILRRGDFVPAAPPSHAHSRGPR
;
A
#
# COMPACT_ATOMS: atom_id res chain seq x y z
N MET A 1 -16.50 17.80 27.34
CA MET A 1 -15.58 18.24 26.26
C MET A 1 -15.98 17.48 25.00
N SER A 2 -16.47 18.18 23.99
CA SER A 2 -16.83 17.53 22.71
C SER A 2 -15.54 17.02 22.05
N ALA A 3 -15.48 15.73 21.80
CA ALA A 3 -14.34 15.14 21.08
C ALA A 3 -14.29 15.74 19.67
N THR A 4 -13.16 16.29 19.28
CA THR A 4 -12.94 16.78 17.92
C THR A 4 -13.26 15.64 16.94
N PRO A 5 -14.07 15.87 15.92
CA PRO A 5 -14.43 14.82 14.98
C PRO A 5 -13.15 14.28 14.32
N ARG A 6 -12.98 12.96 14.37
CA ARG A 6 -11.83 12.30 13.74
C ARG A 6 -12.04 12.29 12.23
N THR A 7 -11.12 12.89 11.50
CA THR A 7 -11.21 13.08 10.05
C THR A 7 -10.17 12.22 9.33
N PHE A 8 -10.45 11.87 8.08
CA PHE A 8 -9.64 10.95 7.28
C PHE A 8 -9.11 11.60 6.01
N GLY A 9 -7.86 11.30 5.67
CA GLY A 9 -7.24 11.73 4.43
C GLY A 9 -6.73 10.58 3.59
N VAL A 10 -6.46 10.85 2.32
CA VAL A 10 -5.81 9.91 1.39
C VAL A 10 -4.61 10.58 0.75
N LEU A 11 -3.46 9.91 0.79
CA LEU A 11 -2.22 10.29 0.11
C LEU A 11 -1.97 9.31 -1.03
N THR A 12 -1.84 9.79 -2.25
CA THR A 12 -1.61 8.94 -3.42
C THR A 12 -0.74 9.61 -4.47
N LEU A 13 -0.19 8.81 -5.40
CA LEU A 13 0.54 9.34 -6.54
C LEU A 13 -0.42 9.84 -7.63
N ASP A 14 -0.08 10.96 -8.25
CA ASP A 14 -0.84 11.52 -9.38
C ASP A 14 -0.51 10.78 -10.69
N ARG A 15 -0.97 9.51 -10.80
CA ARG A 15 -0.78 8.64 -11.97
C ARG A 15 -2.07 7.89 -12.29
N PRO A 16 -2.34 7.53 -13.55
CA PRO A 16 -3.58 6.85 -13.96
C PRO A 16 -3.89 5.59 -13.15
N PHE A 17 -2.89 4.78 -12.83
CA PHE A 17 -3.02 3.58 -12.00
C PHE A 17 -3.47 3.92 -10.56
N HIS A 18 -2.80 4.86 -9.91
CA HIS A 18 -3.11 5.26 -8.54
C HIS A 18 -4.43 6.01 -8.44
N ARG A 19 -4.83 6.75 -9.48
CA ARG A 19 -6.15 7.38 -9.57
C ARG A 19 -7.27 6.33 -9.59
N ALA A 20 -7.07 5.20 -10.30
CA ALA A 20 -8.02 4.09 -10.27
C ALA A 20 -8.10 3.45 -8.87
N LEU A 21 -6.95 3.17 -8.24
CA LEU A 21 -6.91 2.62 -6.89
C LEU A 21 -7.57 3.55 -5.86
N CYS A 22 -7.30 4.85 -5.95
CA CYS A 22 -7.91 5.87 -5.10
C CYS A 22 -9.43 5.94 -5.33
N GLY A 23 -9.90 5.91 -6.57
CA GLY A 23 -11.34 5.90 -6.89
C GLY A 23 -12.06 4.69 -6.32
N ALA A 24 -11.43 3.50 -6.40
CA ALA A 24 -11.95 2.29 -5.74
C ALA A 24 -12.01 2.44 -4.22
N LEU A 25 -10.98 3.03 -3.61
CA LEU A 25 -10.95 3.31 -2.17
C LEU A 25 -12.04 4.32 -1.77
N LEU A 26 -12.20 5.41 -2.50
CA LEU A 26 -13.26 6.40 -2.26
C LEU A 26 -14.64 5.77 -2.25
N ARG A 27 -14.93 4.85 -3.18
CA ARG A 27 -16.17 4.07 -3.19
C ARG A 27 -16.36 3.24 -1.92
N SER A 28 -15.31 2.58 -1.46
CA SER A 28 -15.36 1.74 -0.27
C SER A 28 -15.52 2.57 1.01
N LEU A 29 -14.83 3.72 1.10
CA LEU A 29 -14.96 4.66 2.21
C LEU A 29 -16.38 5.23 2.30
N GLU A 30 -16.96 5.62 1.17
CA GLU A 30 -18.34 6.12 1.09
C GLU A 30 -19.34 5.07 1.62
N ARG A 31 -19.20 3.80 1.22
CA ARG A 31 -20.04 2.69 1.74
C ARG A 31 -19.91 2.49 3.25
N GLN A 32 -18.77 2.80 3.82
CA GLN A 32 -18.51 2.73 5.26
C GLN A 32 -18.88 4.04 6.01
N GLY A 33 -19.41 5.04 5.31
CA GLY A 33 -19.72 6.34 5.90
C GLY A 33 -18.50 7.18 6.30
N VAL A 34 -17.31 6.85 5.78
CA VAL A 34 -16.07 7.58 6.07
C VAL A 34 -15.90 8.73 5.07
N GLN A 35 -15.95 9.95 5.59
CA GLN A 35 -15.72 11.15 4.76
C GLN A 35 -14.24 11.47 4.62
N VAL A 36 -13.81 11.74 3.39
CA VAL A 36 -12.44 12.17 3.08
C VAL A 36 -12.36 13.68 3.22
N SER A 37 -11.58 14.16 4.18
CA SER A 37 -11.37 15.59 4.44
C SER A 37 -10.25 16.18 3.60
N VAL A 38 -9.31 15.36 3.12
CA VAL A 38 -8.22 15.79 2.25
C VAL A 38 -7.74 14.65 1.35
N LEU A 39 -7.47 14.99 0.09
CA LEU A 39 -6.81 14.13 -0.90
C LEU A 39 -5.49 14.78 -1.31
N ILE A 40 -4.37 14.13 -0.99
CA ILE A 40 -3.03 14.61 -1.33
C ILE A 40 -2.53 13.87 -2.55
N LEU A 41 -2.27 14.59 -3.64
CA LEU A 41 -1.77 14.08 -4.91
C LEU A 41 -0.29 14.44 -5.07
N VAL A 42 0.57 13.42 -4.99
CA VAL A 42 2.00 13.60 -5.18
C VAL A 42 2.35 13.50 -6.66
N ARG A 43 2.78 14.61 -7.23
CA ARG A 43 3.30 14.72 -8.60
C ARG A 43 4.77 14.34 -8.60
N GLN A 44 5.09 13.11 -8.98
CA GLN A 44 6.50 12.74 -9.16
C GLN A 44 7.03 13.42 -10.43
N ARG A 45 7.74 14.52 -10.29
CA ARG A 45 8.59 15.04 -11.37
C ARG A 45 9.74 14.05 -11.56
N ARG A 46 9.84 13.44 -12.73
CA ARG A 46 11.07 12.76 -13.17
C ARG A 46 12.16 13.82 -13.37
N SER A 47 12.81 14.25 -12.31
CA SER A 47 13.95 15.14 -12.40
C SER A 47 15.19 14.30 -12.70
N ILE A 48 15.66 14.36 -13.93
CA ILE A 48 16.98 13.83 -14.33
C ILE A 48 18.07 14.41 -13.40
N ALA A 49 17.94 15.68 -12.99
CA ALA A 49 18.82 16.32 -12.03
C ALA A 49 18.83 15.63 -10.65
N ARG A 50 17.71 15.08 -10.18
CA ARG A 50 17.64 14.34 -8.91
C ARG A 50 18.32 12.97 -9.00
N ILE A 51 18.28 12.33 -10.18
CA ILE A 51 18.98 11.05 -10.45
C ILE A 51 20.50 11.33 -10.53
N LEU A 52 20.90 12.45 -11.09
CA LEU A 52 22.30 12.86 -11.23
C LEU A 52 22.91 13.39 -9.93
N GLY A 53 22.12 14.04 -9.06
CA GLY A 53 22.61 14.69 -7.84
C GLY A 53 22.78 13.79 -6.61
N GLN A 54 22.30 12.55 -6.61
CA GLN A 54 22.29 11.68 -5.42
C GLN A 54 23.41 10.63 -5.38
N GLY A 55 24.46 10.76 -6.15
CA GLY A 55 25.61 9.80 -6.12
C GLY A 55 25.26 8.38 -6.62
N HIS A 56 24.02 8.13 -7.02
CA HIS A 56 23.54 6.82 -7.50
C HIS A 56 23.91 6.51 -8.96
N LEU A 57 24.68 7.36 -9.63
CA LEU A 57 25.13 7.11 -11.01
C LEU A 57 25.93 5.78 -11.12
N ARG A 58 26.80 5.51 -10.15
CA ARG A 58 27.54 4.24 -10.11
C ARG A 58 26.62 3.04 -9.92
N ASP A 59 25.68 3.12 -8.98
CA ASP A 59 24.70 2.06 -8.71
C ASP A 59 23.76 1.84 -9.89
N THR A 60 23.25 2.92 -10.50
CA THR A 60 22.36 2.83 -11.68
C THR A 60 23.13 2.31 -12.89
N ALA A 61 24.36 2.76 -13.12
CA ALA A 61 25.22 2.27 -14.21
C ALA A 61 25.61 0.79 -13.98
N MET A 62 25.96 0.40 -12.74
CA MET A 62 26.24 -1.00 -12.39
C MET A 62 25.03 -1.90 -12.52
N ARG A 63 23.83 -1.43 -12.16
CA ARG A 63 22.57 -2.19 -12.35
C ARG A 63 22.23 -2.34 -13.83
N LEU A 64 22.40 -1.29 -14.64
CA LEU A 64 22.21 -1.34 -16.09
C LEU A 64 23.25 -2.26 -16.77
N LEU A 65 24.51 -2.21 -16.34
CA LEU A 65 25.58 -3.07 -16.83
C LEU A 65 25.34 -4.53 -16.43
N ALA A 66 25.00 -4.79 -15.19
CA ALA A 66 24.62 -6.12 -14.70
C ALA A 66 23.42 -6.68 -15.46
N ARG A 67 22.40 -5.87 -15.75
CA ARG A 67 21.26 -6.25 -16.61
C ARG A 67 21.71 -6.66 -18.02
N ARG A 68 22.64 -5.92 -18.61
CA ARG A 68 23.14 -6.16 -19.96
C ARG A 68 24.06 -7.38 -20.06
N LEU A 69 24.89 -7.61 -19.05
CA LEU A 69 25.86 -8.70 -19.03
C LEU A 69 25.30 -10.03 -18.51
N LEU A 70 24.36 -9.99 -17.58
CA LEU A 70 23.78 -11.18 -16.96
C LEU A 70 22.47 -11.63 -17.62
N GLY A 71 22.06 -10.98 -18.71
CA GLY A 71 20.85 -11.37 -19.45
C GLY A 71 19.60 -11.36 -18.58
N SER A 72 19.54 -10.51 -17.57
CA SER A 72 18.37 -10.44 -16.70
C SER A 72 17.15 -10.07 -17.51
N PRO A 73 16.13 -10.95 -17.61
CA PRO A 73 14.84 -10.55 -18.11
C PRO A 73 14.36 -9.40 -17.25
N GLY A 74 13.80 -8.37 -17.88
CA GLY A 74 13.49 -7.09 -17.26
C GLY A 74 12.87 -7.20 -15.88
N THR A 75 13.14 -6.18 -15.08
CA THR A 75 12.70 -5.96 -13.70
C THR A 75 11.75 -7.01 -13.18
N THR A 76 12.23 -7.87 -12.30
CA THR A 76 11.41 -8.85 -11.57
C THR A 76 10.49 -8.22 -10.54
N GLY A 77 10.56 -6.92 -10.35
CA GLY A 77 9.47 -6.21 -9.72
C GLY A 77 8.25 -6.41 -10.59
N ILE A 78 7.28 -7.18 -10.12
CA ILE A 78 6.00 -7.32 -10.80
C ILE A 78 5.52 -5.91 -11.08
N PRO A 79 5.36 -5.53 -12.34
CA PRO A 79 4.96 -4.18 -12.63
C PRO A 79 3.53 -4.01 -12.12
N LEU A 80 3.39 -3.46 -10.92
CA LEU A 80 2.15 -2.89 -10.44
C LEU A 80 1.83 -1.74 -11.40
N ASN A 81 1.20 -2.05 -12.49
CA ASN A 81 0.85 -1.11 -13.53
C ASN A 81 -0.61 -1.24 -13.91
N LEU A 82 -1.11 -0.19 -14.55
CA LEU A 82 -2.51 -0.12 -14.96
C LEU A 82 -2.91 -1.29 -15.87
N ALA A 83 -2.03 -1.75 -16.76
CA ALA A 83 -2.36 -2.81 -17.71
C ALA A 83 -2.62 -4.16 -17.01
N ASN A 84 -1.75 -4.57 -16.09
CA ASN A 84 -1.95 -5.80 -15.31
C ASN A 84 -3.17 -5.71 -14.40
N TYR A 85 -3.36 -4.57 -13.75
CA TYR A 85 -4.54 -4.34 -12.92
C TYR A 85 -5.83 -4.41 -13.76
N THR A 86 -5.83 -3.76 -14.93
CA THR A 86 -6.98 -3.78 -15.85
C THR A 86 -7.29 -5.18 -16.39
N ARG A 87 -6.25 -5.99 -16.68
CA ARG A 87 -6.41 -7.39 -17.12
C ARG A 87 -7.22 -8.22 -16.10
N VAL A 88 -6.96 -8.00 -14.81
CA VAL A 88 -7.56 -8.81 -13.73
C VAL A 88 -8.91 -8.24 -13.29
N ILE A 89 -9.03 -6.94 -13.18
CA ILE A 89 -10.22 -6.26 -12.62
C ILE A 89 -11.28 -5.96 -13.68
N GLY A 90 -10.86 -5.86 -14.93
CA GLY A 90 -11.72 -5.49 -16.05
C GLY A 90 -11.69 -4.00 -16.34
N GLU A 91 -11.70 -3.66 -17.63
CA GLU A 91 -11.54 -2.30 -18.12
C GLU A 91 -12.69 -1.35 -17.68
N ALA A 92 -13.91 -1.87 -17.67
CA ALA A 92 -15.09 -1.09 -17.28
C ALA A 92 -15.02 -0.66 -15.81
N ALA A 93 -14.60 -1.56 -14.91
CA ALA A 93 -14.46 -1.27 -13.49
C ALA A 93 -13.33 -0.26 -13.24
N VAL A 94 -12.18 -0.43 -13.88
CA VAL A 94 -11.05 0.49 -13.77
C VAL A 94 -11.41 1.89 -14.27
N ARG A 95 -12.11 2.00 -15.40
CA ARG A 95 -12.61 3.29 -15.93
C ARG A 95 -13.62 3.94 -15.00
N GLU A 96 -14.51 3.16 -14.36
CA GLU A 96 -15.46 3.72 -13.39
C GLU A 96 -14.75 4.25 -12.15
N ASP A 97 -13.73 3.54 -11.64
CA ASP A 97 -12.94 4.01 -10.52
C ASP A 97 -12.17 5.30 -10.87
N GLN A 98 -11.60 5.41 -12.07
CA GLN A 98 -10.96 6.65 -12.54
C GLN A 98 -11.96 7.82 -12.66
N ARG A 99 -13.20 7.56 -13.13
CA ARG A 99 -14.25 8.58 -13.18
C ARG A 99 -14.68 9.02 -11.79
N ARG A 100 -14.77 8.09 -10.83
CA ARG A 100 -15.09 8.42 -9.44
C ARG A 100 -14.01 9.31 -8.81
N PHE A 101 -12.74 8.99 -9.05
CA PHE A 101 -11.64 9.85 -8.64
C PHE A 101 -11.76 11.26 -9.23
N ALA A 102 -12.02 11.37 -10.54
CA ALA A 102 -12.15 12.65 -11.22
C ALA A 102 -13.33 13.46 -10.65
N ARG A 103 -14.50 12.84 -10.49
CA ARG A 103 -15.66 13.49 -9.86
C ARG A 103 -15.35 14.01 -8.47
N PHE A 104 -14.71 13.21 -7.61
CA PHE A 104 -14.33 13.66 -6.27
C PHE A 104 -13.41 14.88 -6.34
N ALA A 105 -12.41 14.88 -7.25
CA ALA A 105 -11.50 16.00 -7.41
C ALA A 105 -12.20 17.27 -7.94
N ASP A 106 -13.20 17.12 -8.81
CA ASP A 106 -13.98 18.23 -9.36
C ASP A 106 -14.95 18.80 -8.33
N GLU A 107 -15.68 17.95 -7.61
CA GLU A 107 -16.67 18.35 -6.62
C GLU A 107 -16.05 18.89 -5.31
N HIS A 108 -14.83 18.46 -4.99
CA HIS A 108 -14.13 18.75 -3.73
C HIS A 108 -12.74 19.30 -3.96
N GLY A 109 -12.58 20.18 -4.97
CA GLY A 109 -11.28 20.75 -5.32
C GLY A 109 -10.59 21.50 -4.17
N ASP A 110 -11.35 22.06 -3.23
CA ASP A 110 -10.89 22.69 -1.99
C ASP A 110 -10.20 21.69 -1.03
N ARG A 111 -10.50 20.40 -1.14
CA ARG A 111 -9.90 19.32 -0.37
C ARG A 111 -8.75 18.61 -1.09
N VAL A 112 -8.43 19.01 -2.31
CA VAL A 112 -7.36 18.39 -3.11
C VAL A 112 -6.09 19.21 -3.02
N ILE A 113 -5.02 18.62 -2.48
CA ILE A 113 -3.69 19.20 -2.39
C ILE A 113 -2.79 18.50 -3.41
N ALA A 114 -2.45 19.20 -4.50
CA ALA A 114 -1.48 18.69 -5.47
C ALA A 114 -0.09 19.26 -5.16
N THR A 115 0.90 18.36 -4.94
CA THR A 115 2.25 18.75 -4.57
C THR A 115 3.31 17.85 -5.22
N ASP A 116 4.49 18.37 -5.44
CA ASP A 116 5.70 17.59 -5.77
C ASP A 116 6.64 17.43 -4.56
N ASP A 117 6.32 18.12 -3.44
CA ASP A 117 7.07 18.04 -2.20
C ASP A 117 6.12 18.07 -0.98
N LEU A 118 6.02 16.95 -0.28
CA LEU A 118 5.23 16.80 0.96
C LEU A 118 5.76 17.66 2.12
N ALA A 119 7.04 18.06 2.08
CA ALA A 119 7.66 18.89 3.10
C ALA A 119 7.53 20.39 2.81
N SER A 120 6.96 20.78 1.66
CA SER A 120 6.80 22.19 1.32
C SER A 120 5.90 22.91 2.34
N PRO A 121 6.23 24.15 2.76
CA PRO A 121 5.42 24.90 3.74
C PRO A 121 3.96 25.02 3.33
N GLY A 122 3.67 25.20 2.04
CA GLY A 122 2.32 25.29 1.49
C GLY A 122 1.53 23.99 1.66
N CYS A 123 2.16 22.84 1.39
CA CYS A 123 1.54 21.52 1.58
C CYS A 123 1.25 21.26 3.05
N VAL A 124 2.23 21.49 3.93
CA VAL A 124 2.07 21.31 5.39
C VAL A 124 0.96 22.21 5.94
N ALA A 125 0.92 23.49 5.53
CA ALA A 125 -0.12 24.41 5.95
C ALA A 125 -1.52 23.97 5.46
N ALA A 126 -1.64 23.45 4.24
CA ALA A 126 -2.90 22.95 3.71
C ALA A 126 -3.38 21.70 4.45
N ILE A 127 -2.47 20.74 4.76
CA ILE A 127 -2.78 19.55 5.57
C ILE A 127 -3.28 19.97 6.97
N ARG A 128 -2.58 20.88 7.62
CA ARG A 128 -2.98 21.38 8.95
C ARG A 128 -4.36 22.05 8.93
N ARG A 129 -4.69 22.82 7.88
CA ARG A 129 -6.04 23.40 7.73
C ARG A 129 -7.13 22.36 7.54
N ALA A 130 -6.84 21.31 6.74
CA ALA A 130 -7.78 20.21 6.51
C ALA A 130 -7.95 19.32 7.76
N GLY A 131 -6.93 19.30 8.64
CA GLY A 131 -6.95 18.66 9.96
C GLY A 131 -7.23 17.16 9.96
N PRO A 132 -6.70 16.34 9.02
CA PRO A 132 -6.94 14.91 9.07
C PRO A 132 -6.27 14.29 10.31
N SER A 133 -7.04 13.49 11.06
CA SER A 133 -6.50 12.76 12.22
C SER A 133 -5.75 11.50 11.81
N LEU A 134 -6.16 10.93 10.70
CA LEU A 134 -5.66 9.68 10.14
C LEU A 134 -5.57 9.82 8.62
N ILE A 135 -4.54 9.28 8.00
CA ILE A 135 -4.39 9.28 6.54
C ILE A 135 -3.96 7.90 6.04
N PHE A 136 -4.46 7.49 4.88
CA PHE A 136 -3.98 6.30 4.18
C PHE A 136 -2.97 6.68 3.11
N SER A 137 -1.81 6.00 3.09
CA SER A 137 -0.76 6.20 2.10
C SER A 137 -0.81 5.13 1.02
N GLU A 138 -1.14 5.53 -0.22
CA GLU A 138 -1.15 4.66 -1.40
C GLU A 138 0.12 4.87 -2.23
N GLY A 139 1.19 4.11 -1.90
CA GLY A 139 2.39 4.05 -2.72
C GLY A 139 3.24 5.33 -2.78
N ALA A 140 3.11 6.23 -1.81
CA ALA A 140 3.86 7.49 -1.77
C ALA A 140 5.37 7.33 -1.45
N GLY A 141 5.84 6.10 -1.24
CA GLY A 141 7.22 5.81 -0.86
C GLY A 141 7.50 6.03 0.63
N LEU A 142 8.78 6.22 0.98
CA LEU A 142 9.19 6.45 2.35
C LEU A 142 8.76 7.84 2.83
N LEU A 143 8.05 7.89 3.94
CA LEU A 143 7.58 9.12 4.58
C LEU A 143 8.55 9.50 5.72
N ARG A 144 8.84 10.79 5.84
CA ARG A 144 9.71 11.30 6.91
C ARG A 144 8.90 11.54 8.18
N GLN A 145 9.55 11.44 9.34
CA GLN A 145 8.92 11.65 10.64
C GLN A 145 8.11 12.95 10.72
N ALA A 146 8.66 14.06 10.25
CA ALA A 146 7.96 15.35 10.23
C ALA A 146 6.63 15.34 9.46
N PHE A 147 6.45 14.45 8.48
CA PHE A 147 5.17 14.25 7.81
C PHE A 147 4.24 13.35 8.64
N LEU A 148 4.77 12.29 9.26
CA LEU A 148 4.00 11.40 10.12
C LEU A 148 3.41 12.15 11.32
N ASP A 149 4.14 13.09 11.90
CA ASP A 149 3.76 13.91 13.04
C ASP A 149 2.58 14.88 12.75
N LEU A 150 2.18 15.03 11.49
CA LEU A 150 1.03 15.85 11.13
C LEU A 150 -0.32 15.18 11.49
N PHE A 151 -0.32 13.87 11.76
CA PHE A 151 -1.53 13.08 11.91
C PHE A 151 -1.62 12.47 13.31
N PRO A 152 -2.52 12.97 14.19
CA PRO A 152 -2.58 12.56 15.59
C PRO A 152 -2.82 11.05 15.81
N ILE A 153 -3.54 10.38 14.91
CA ILE A 153 -3.73 8.92 14.97
C ILE A 153 -2.62 8.21 14.20
N GLY A 154 -2.17 8.79 13.07
CA GLY A 154 -1.05 8.29 12.29
C GLY A 154 -1.34 8.15 10.79
N VAL A 155 -0.45 7.44 10.12
CA VAL A 155 -0.51 7.16 8.69
C VAL A 155 -0.68 5.66 8.48
N LEU A 156 -1.74 5.26 7.79
CA LEU A 156 -2.02 3.87 7.43
C LEU A 156 -1.22 3.46 6.20
N ASN A 157 -0.73 2.23 6.22
CA ASN A 157 -0.18 1.54 5.05
C ASN A 157 -0.79 0.15 4.92
N MET A 158 -1.06 -0.27 3.69
CA MET A 158 -1.47 -1.64 3.37
C MET A 158 -0.28 -2.40 2.81
N HIS A 159 0.17 -3.41 3.53
CA HIS A 159 1.22 -4.33 3.12
C HIS A 159 0.61 -5.65 2.66
N GLY A 160 0.74 -5.94 1.37
CA GLY A 160 0.23 -7.17 0.76
C GLY A 160 1.36 -8.18 0.55
N ALA A 161 1.50 -9.14 1.45
CA ALA A 161 2.54 -10.16 1.42
C ALA A 161 2.18 -11.36 2.30
N GLY A 162 3.16 -11.94 3.00
CA GLY A 162 2.92 -12.86 4.12
C GLY A 162 2.48 -12.12 5.38
N PRO A 163 2.18 -12.86 6.46
CA PRO A 163 1.72 -12.27 7.71
C PRO A 163 2.77 -11.35 8.35
N LEU A 164 2.37 -10.13 8.73
CA LEU A 164 3.18 -9.29 9.61
C LEU A 164 3.13 -9.84 11.06
N PRO A 165 4.22 -9.70 11.80
CA PRO A 165 5.51 -9.08 11.49
C PRO A 165 6.50 -9.98 10.75
N GLY A 166 6.15 -11.21 10.43
CA GLY A 166 7.05 -12.21 9.85
C GLY A 166 7.66 -11.79 8.51
N TYR A 167 6.88 -11.13 7.67
CA TYR A 167 7.22 -10.81 6.28
C TYR A 167 7.11 -9.31 6.02
N ARG A 168 8.19 -8.55 6.21
CA ARG A 168 8.26 -7.10 6.03
C ARG A 168 9.08 -6.72 4.79
N GLY A 169 8.76 -5.59 4.17
CA GLY A 169 9.55 -5.00 3.07
C GLY A 169 9.12 -5.42 1.67
N VAL A 170 9.92 -4.99 0.70
CA VAL A 170 9.65 -5.22 -0.74
C VAL A 170 9.98 -6.66 -1.12
N GLY A 171 9.11 -7.29 -1.92
CA GLY A 171 9.30 -8.69 -2.34
C GLY A 171 8.92 -9.72 -1.29
N ALA A 172 8.42 -9.30 -0.14
CA ALA A 172 8.00 -10.20 0.93
C ALA A 172 6.91 -11.20 0.50
N LEU A 173 6.13 -10.89 -0.55
CA LEU A 173 5.13 -11.79 -1.12
C LEU A 173 5.77 -13.03 -1.74
N GLU A 174 6.81 -12.86 -2.55
CA GLU A 174 7.50 -13.98 -3.20
C GLU A 174 8.12 -14.91 -2.15
N PHE A 175 8.73 -14.35 -1.11
CA PHE A 175 9.27 -15.15 -0.01
C PHE A 175 8.18 -15.85 0.79
N ALA A 176 7.04 -15.20 1.05
CA ALA A 176 5.90 -15.85 1.70
C ALA A 176 5.37 -17.03 0.88
N LEU A 177 5.30 -16.91 -0.45
CA LEU A 177 4.91 -18.00 -1.34
C LEU A 177 5.91 -19.15 -1.30
N ILE A 178 7.23 -18.88 -1.32
CA ILE A 178 8.29 -19.90 -1.20
C ILE A 178 8.19 -20.64 0.13
N ASP A 179 7.97 -19.90 1.22
CA ASP A 179 7.83 -20.44 2.56
C ASP A 179 6.44 -21.03 2.85
N ARG A 180 5.56 -21.07 1.82
CA ARG A 180 4.17 -21.55 1.90
C ARG A 180 3.34 -20.87 2.99
N GLN A 181 3.61 -19.61 3.25
CA GLN A 181 2.81 -18.82 4.18
C GLN A 181 1.55 -18.28 3.49
N PRO A 182 0.47 -18.04 4.26
CA PRO A 182 -0.72 -17.43 3.69
C PRO A 182 -0.39 -16.04 3.13
N VAL A 183 -0.94 -15.73 1.96
CA VAL A 183 -0.90 -14.36 1.44
C VAL A 183 -1.91 -13.53 2.21
N THR A 184 -1.46 -12.42 2.77
CA THR A 184 -2.27 -11.58 3.66
C THR A 184 -2.28 -10.12 3.24
N MET A 185 -3.38 -9.46 3.48
CA MET A 185 -3.50 -8.02 3.54
C MET A 185 -3.26 -7.59 4.98
N ASN A 186 -2.26 -6.76 5.21
CA ASN A 186 -1.88 -6.28 6.53
C ASN A 186 -2.04 -4.77 6.57
N LEU A 187 -2.92 -4.25 7.41
CA LEU A 187 -3.07 -2.81 7.61
C LEU A 187 -2.39 -2.42 8.93
N HIS A 188 -1.41 -1.55 8.84
CA HIS A 188 -0.62 -1.10 9.97
C HIS A 188 -0.40 0.42 9.93
N LEU A 189 0.00 1.00 11.05
CA LEU A 189 0.48 2.39 11.10
C LEU A 189 1.93 2.42 10.60
N ILE A 190 2.30 3.50 9.91
CA ILE A 190 3.69 3.74 9.51
C ILE A 190 4.44 4.32 10.71
N ASP A 191 5.63 3.80 10.95
CA ASP A 191 6.63 4.33 11.87
C ASP A 191 7.97 4.60 11.15
N ALA A 192 9.06 4.75 11.90
CA ALA A 192 10.38 5.02 11.34
C ALA A 192 11.02 3.79 10.65
N GLY A 193 10.53 2.59 10.89
CA GLY A 193 11.03 1.35 10.30
C GLY A 193 10.29 0.94 9.02
N ILE A 194 10.69 -0.18 8.45
CA ILE A 194 10.01 -0.76 7.28
C ILE A 194 9.00 -1.79 7.77
N ASP A 195 7.72 -1.45 7.63
CA ASP A 195 6.56 -2.26 8.03
C ASP A 195 6.66 -2.76 9.50
N THR A 196 7.19 -1.90 10.39
CA THR A 196 7.39 -2.18 11.82
C THR A 196 6.34 -1.54 12.73
N GLY A 197 5.55 -0.64 12.20
CA GLY A 197 4.54 0.06 12.98
C GLY A 197 3.37 -0.83 13.42
N PRO A 198 2.61 -0.40 14.43
CA PRO A 198 1.54 -1.20 15.04
C PRO A 198 0.54 -1.74 14.03
N LEU A 199 0.26 -3.05 14.12
CA LEU A 199 -0.71 -3.75 13.29
C LEU A 199 -2.13 -3.41 13.74
N LEU A 200 -2.99 -3.05 12.79
CA LEU A 200 -4.41 -2.75 13.02
C LEU A 200 -5.30 -3.93 12.66
N ALA A 201 -5.06 -4.51 11.50
CA ALA A 201 -5.85 -5.65 11.02
C ALA A 201 -5.03 -6.49 10.04
N GLN A 202 -5.38 -7.77 9.96
CA GLN A 202 -4.79 -8.72 9.03
C GLN A 202 -5.88 -9.62 8.48
N GLN A 203 -5.87 -9.85 7.17
CA GLN A 203 -6.81 -10.73 6.49
C GLN A 203 -6.10 -11.56 5.42
N ALA A 204 -6.32 -12.87 5.44
CA ALA A 204 -5.78 -13.76 4.40
C ALA A 204 -6.53 -13.59 3.08
N LEU A 205 -5.79 -13.59 1.98
CA LEU A 205 -6.33 -13.68 0.64
C LEU A 205 -6.51 -15.16 0.29
N THR A 206 -7.73 -15.56 -0.02
CA THR A 206 -8.00 -16.92 -0.50
C THR A 206 -7.50 -17.07 -1.93
N LEU A 207 -6.54 -17.98 -2.13
CA LEU A 207 -6.01 -18.34 -3.44
C LEU A 207 -6.63 -19.65 -3.92
N SER A 208 -6.89 -19.74 -5.24
CA SER A 208 -7.34 -20.97 -5.88
C SER A 208 -6.17 -21.92 -6.20
N GLY A 209 -4.93 -21.41 -6.09
CA GLY A 209 -3.71 -22.12 -6.47
C GLY A 209 -3.43 -22.10 -7.96
N ARG A 210 -4.17 -21.32 -8.75
CA ARG A 210 -4.00 -21.17 -10.21
C ARG A 210 -3.61 -19.76 -10.64
N GLU A 211 -3.56 -18.83 -9.68
CA GLU A 211 -3.21 -17.44 -9.93
C GLU A 211 -1.73 -17.30 -10.32
N ASP A 212 -1.45 -16.37 -11.23
CA ASP A 212 -0.09 -15.85 -11.42
C ASP A 212 0.23 -14.72 -10.41
N LEU A 213 1.50 -14.37 -10.26
CA LEU A 213 1.90 -13.28 -9.34
C LEU A 213 1.22 -11.94 -9.67
N PRO A 214 1.14 -11.48 -10.94
CA PRO A 214 0.37 -10.29 -11.30
C PRO A 214 -1.09 -10.32 -10.85
N GLU A 215 -1.72 -11.49 -10.92
CA GLU A 215 -3.11 -11.67 -10.48
C GLU A 215 -3.24 -11.56 -8.96
N ILE A 216 -2.33 -12.18 -8.21
CA ILE A 216 -2.31 -12.07 -6.73
C ILE A 216 -2.15 -10.60 -6.32
N TYR A 217 -1.22 -9.88 -6.93
CA TYR A 217 -1.03 -8.45 -6.64
C TYR A 217 -2.27 -7.61 -6.98
N ALA A 218 -2.90 -7.85 -8.14
CA ALA A 218 -4.10 -7.12 -8.52
C ALA A 218 -5.28 -7.41 -7.57
N ARG A 219 -5.41 -8.67 -7.13
CA ARG A 219 -6.42 -9.08 -6.13
C ARG A 219 -6.14 -8.46 -4.77
N LEU A 220 -4.89 -8.47 -4.30
CA LEU A 220 -4.51 -7.79 -3.05
C LEU A 220 -4.94 -6.31 -3.08
N LEU A 221 -4.68 -5.62 -4.19
CA LEU A 221 -5.06 -4.22 -4.34
C LEU A 221 -6.58 -4.03 -4.41
N ARG A 222 -7.30 -4.90 -5.12
CA ARG A 222 -8.77 -4.82 -5.22
C ARG A 222 -9.43 -5.09 -3.87
N ASP A 223 -9.09 -6.23 -3.27
CA ASP A 223 -9.78 -6.73 -2.09
C ASP A 223 -9.43 -5.92 -0.83
N SER A 224 -8.24 -5.29 -0.83
CA SER A 224 -7.85 -4.39 0.26
C SER A 224 -8.70 -3.10 0.36
N ARG A 225 -9.42 -2.69 -0.70
CA ARG A 225 -10.19 -1.42 -0.64
C ARG A 225 -11.26 -1.43 0.44
N ASP A 226 -12.05 -2.49 0.49
CA ASP A 226 -13.08 -2.65 1.52
C ASP A 226 -12.48 -2.92 2.89
N PHE A 227 -11.42 -3.71 2.96
CA PHE A 227 -10.66 -3.98 4.18
C PHE A 227 -10.06 -2.69 4.79
N ILE A 228 -9.45 -1.81 3.96
CA ILE A 228 -8.95 -0.51 4.40
C ILE A 228 -10.09 0.36 4.91
N ALA A 229 -11.18 0.47 4.16
CA ALA A 229 -12.31 1.33 4.52
C ALA A 229 -12.99 0.91 5.84
N GLU A 230 -13.24 -0.39 6.01
CA GLU A 230 -13.80 -0.94 7.25
C GLU A 230 -12.86 -0.71 8.44
N THR A 231 -11.59 -1.03 8.28
CA THR A 231 -10.60 -0.83 9.36
C THR A 231 -10.45 0.65 9.70
N THR A 232 -10.42 1.53 8.69
CA THR A 232 -10.38 2.99 8.90
C THR A 232 -11.56 3.45 9.75
N ARG A 233 -12.79 3.03 9.41
CA ARG A 233 -13.98 3.36 10.20
C ARG A 233 -13.83 2.94 11.65
N ARG A 234 -13.40 1.71 11.91
CA ARG A 234 -13.21 1.18 13.27
C ARG A 234 -12.14 1.94 14.07
N VAL A 235 -11.06 2.40 13.40
CA VAL A 235 -10.04 3.24 14.02
C VAL A 235 -10.61 4.61 14.38
N LEU A 236 -11.36 5.23 13.47
CA LEU A 236 -11.99 6.51 13.70
C LEU A 236 -13.05 6.44 14.82
N ASP A 237 -13.80 5.36 14.88
CA ASP A 237 -14.80 5.11 15.93
C ASP A 237 -14.14 4.76 17.29
N GLY A 238 -12.83 4.49 17.32
CA GLY A 238 -12.11 4.06 18.53
C GLY A 238 -12.43 2.64 18.97
N THR A 239 -13.01 1.82 18.08
CA THR A 239 -13.38 0.41 18.36
C THR A 239 -12.26 -0.57 18.01
N LEU A 240 -11.13 -0.09 17.51
CA LEU A 240 -9.97 -0.90 17.14
C LEU A 240 -8.71 -0.32 17.78
N THR A 241 -7.98 -1.17 18.49
CA THR A 241 -6.70 -0.81 19.13
C THR A 241 -5.55 -1.40 18.32
N PRO A 242 -4.54 -0.58 17.95
CA PRO A 242 -3.34 -1.07 17.29
C PRO A 242 -2.58 -2.07 18.18
N VAL A 243 -2.06 -3.14 17.58
CA VAL A 243 -1.23 -4.13 18.26
C VAL A 243 0.23 -3.88 17.94
N PRO A 244 1.05 -3.44 18.89
CA PRO A 244 2.47 -3.23 18.68
C PRO A 244 3.17 -4.53 18.30
N HIS A 245 4.15 -4.43 17.42
CA HIS A 245 5.12 -5.47 17.17
C HIS A 245 6.51 -4.85 16.99
N THR A 246 7.55 -5.65 17.21
CA THR A 246 8.94 -5.18 17.17
C THR A 246 9.63 -5.61 15.87
N ALA A 247 10.68 -4.90 15.48
CA ALA A 247 11.41 -5.18 14.26
C ALA A 247 12.10 -6.56 14.26
N ASP A 248 12.40 -7.11 15.43
CA ASP A 248 12.99 -8.44 15.64
C ASP A 248 11.96 -9.57 15.64
N ALA A 249 10.66 -9.25 15.69
CA ALA A 249 9.59 -10.25 15.60
C ALA A 249 9.45 -10.93 14.22
N GLY A 250 10.23 -10.48 13.20
CA GLY A 250 10.19 -11.04 11.86
C GLY A 250 11.37 -10.58 11.00
N ARG A 251 11.30 -10.91 9.71
CA ARG A 251 12.36 -10.58 8.75
C ARG A 251 11.95 -9.43 7.85
N GLN A 252 12.93 -8.59 7.51
CA GLN A 252 12.81 -7.62 6.43
C GLN A 252 13.35 -8.25 5.14
N PHE A 253 12.52 -8.28 4.11
CA PHE A 253 12.89 -8.76 2.79
C PHE A 253 13.15 -7.59 1.85
N PHE A 254 13.92 -7.86 0.82
CA PHE A 254 14.24 -6.94 -0.25
C PHE A 254 13.81 -7.55 -1.59
N GLU A 255 13.87 -6.78 -2.65
CA GLU A 255 13.52 -7.26 -4.00
C GLU A 255 14.22 -8.60 -4.28
N PRO A 256 13.47 -9.69 -4.57
CA PRO A 256 14.05 -11.01 -4.74
C PRO A 256 14.91 -11.08 -6.00
N HIS A 257 15.92 -11.93 -5.97
CA HIS A 257 16.65 -12.28 -7.18
C HIS A 257 15.67 -12.91 -8.21
N PRO A 258 15.83 -12.67 -9.53
CA PRO A 258 14.97 -13.22 -10.57
C PRO A 258 14.68 -14.71 -10.47
N ALA A 259 15.68 -15.51 -10.08
CA ALA A 259 15.49 -16.94 -9.89
C ALA A 259 14.53 -17.28 -8.74
N LEU A 260 14.50 -16.48 -7.66
CA LEU A 260 13.58 -16.67 -6.54
C LEU A 260 12.15 -16.28 -6.94
N ALA A 261 11.99 -15.17 -7.68
CA ALA A 261 10.68 -14.79 -8.20
C ALA A 261 10.13 -15.86 -9.16
N ALA A 262 10.96 -16.39 -10.08
CA ALA A 262 10.59 -17.49 -10.96
C ALA A 262 10.26 -18.77 -10.17
N HIS A 263 10.94 -19.02 -9.06
CA HIS A 263 10.63 -20.15 -8.19
C HIS A 263 9.27 -19.98 -7.51
N ALA A 264 8.97 -18.80 -6.94
CA ALA A 264 7.65 -18.49 -6.40
C ALA A 264 6.53 -18.70 -7.43
N GLU A 265 6.71 -18.18 -8.66
CA GLU A 265 5.77 -18.43 -9.75
C GLU A 265 5.64 -19.92 -10.11
N SER A 266 6.73 -20.70 -10.06
CA SER A 266 6.68 -22.13 -10.36
C SER A 266 5.86 -22.91 -9.33
N ILE A 267 5.85 -22.48 -8.08
CA ILE A 267 5.02 -23.08 -7.01
C ILE A 267 3.54 -22.85 -7.34
N LEU A 268 3.17 -21.63 -7.75
CA LEU A 268 1.79 -21.32 -8.15
C LEU A 268 1.36 -22.12 -9.39
N ARG A 269 2.18 -22.13 -10.45
CA ARG A 269 1.86 -22.83 -11.71
C ARG A 269 1.66 -24.34 -11.55
N ARG A 270 2.33 -24.97 -10.59
CA ARG A 270 2.14 -26.40 -10.31
C ARG A 270 0.85 -26.72 -9.56
N GLY A 271 0.16 -25.69 -9.06
CA GLY A 271 -1.02 -25.89 -8.22
C GLY A 271 -0.70 -26.49 -6.84
N ASP A 272 0.59 -26.47 -6.46
CA ASP A 272 1.08 -27.06 -5.21
C ASP A 272 1.02 -26.08 -4.04
N PHE A 273 0.52 -24.87 -4.25
CA PHE A 273 0.45 -23.88 -3.18
C PHE A 273 -0.68 -24.21 -2.20
N VAL A 274 -0.30 -24.86 -1.13
CA VAL A 274 -1.15 -25.01 0.05
C VAL A 274 -0.54 -24.16 1.16
N PRO A 275 -1.19 -23.05 1.55
CA PRO A 275 -0.66 -22.22 2.62
C PRO A 275 -0.67 -22.97 3.94
N ALA A 276 0.34 -22.74 4.77
CA ALA A 276 0.32 -23.15 6.16
C ALA A 276 -0.92 -22.55 6.84
N ALA A 277 -1.47 -23.24 7.85
CA ALA A 277 -2.57 -22.69 8.63
C ALA A 277 -2.17 -21.31 9.17
N PRO A 278 -3.05 -20.31 9.07
CA PRO A 278 -2.72 -18.98 9.61
C PRO A 278 -2.36 -19.11 11.08
N PRO A 279 -1.33 -18.37 11.56
CA PRO A 279 -1.02 -18.37 12.99
C PRO A 279 -2.29 -18.00 13.76
N SER A 280 -2.57 -18.71 14.84
CA SER A 280 -3.76 -18.57 15.68
C SER A 280 -3.77 -17.27 16.50
N HIS A 281 -3.44 -16.15 15.92
CA HIS A 281 -3.70 -14.85 16.50
C HIS A 281 -5.19 -14.53 16.31
N ALA A 282 -6.00 -15.23 17.11
CA ALA A 282 -7.39 -14.88 17.30
C ALA A 282 -7.44 -13.42 17.75
N HIS A 283 -7.86 -12.53 16.83
CA HIS A 283 -8.42 -11.28 17.29
C HIS A 283 -9.67 -11.65 18.07
N SER A 284 -9.55 -11.57 19.40
CA SER A 284 -10.65 -11.76 20.33
C SER A 284 -11.83 -10.91 19.81
N ARG A 285 -12.89 -11.61 19.41
CA ARG A 285 -14.22 -11.00 19.30
C ARG A 285 -14.46 -10.34 20.65
N GLY A 286 -14.64 -9.02 20.65
CA GLY A 286 -15.08 -8.31 21.83
C GLY A 286 -16.35 -8.96 22.40
N PRO A 287 -16.60 -8.82 23.71
CA PRO A 287 -17.75 -9.40 24.35
C PRO A 287 -19.05 -8.93 23.66
N ARG A 288 -20.00 -9.87 23.54
CA ARG A 288 -21.35 -9.64 23.02
C ARG A 288 -22.13 -8.63 23.88
#